data_eccd1454ee53587c7b22b5bcd81d8232
#
_entry.id   eccd1454ee53587c7b22b5bcd81d8232
#
_cell.length_a   1.000
_cell.length_b   1.000
_cell.length_c   1.000
_cell.angle_alpha   90.00
_cell.angle_beta   90.00
_cell.angle_gamma   90.00
#
_symmetry.space_group_name_H-M   'P 1'
#
loop_
_entity.id
_entity.type
_entity.pdbx_description
1 polymer ?
#
loop_
_entity_poly.entity_id
_entity_poly.type
_entity_poly.pdbx_seq_one_letter_code
_entity_poly.pdbx_strand_id
1 'polypeptide(L)'
;NYWLCDNRFVYQENKPYPHIVFEDFLPLDIANLISNEYPNLNAETEHYKVRNHEYVDRYFLEDTTKFTTSIQLFSNAVNSRSFLLFLETLTGIKSLLPDPYFMGGGAMITKQGGHLNIHVDFNWNQKLQLWRRCNVLFYLTQNWKEEYKGNLELWSKDGKKKVQDIIPLFNRVVIFNTTSTSYHGQPSPTLCPKDVMRHVFSAFY
;
A
#
# COMPACT_ATOMS: atom_id res chain seq x y z
N ASN A 1 -15.11 20.41 6.79
CA ASN A 1 -14.39 20.31 5.53
C ASN A 1 -15.21 19.39 4.59
N TYR A 2 -16.03 20.00 3.71
CA TYR A 2 -16.99 19.30 2.84
C TYR A 2 -16.32 18.21 2.01
N TRP A 3 -15.12 18.45 1.49
CA TRP A 3 -14.35 17.47 0.70
C TRP A 3 -14.13 16.14 1.44
N LEU A 4 -13.79 16.18 2.74
CA LEU A 4 -13.61 14.96 3.55
C LEU A 4 -14.94 14.24 3.81
N CYS A 5 -16.04 14.98 3.98
CA CYS A 5 -17.36 14.39 4.20
C CYS A 5 -17.84 13.65 2.94
N ASP A 6 -17.67 14.24 1.77
CA ASP A 6 -18.04 13.63 0.49
C ASP A 6 -17.20 12.37 0.22
N ASN A 7 -15.89 12.45 0.43
CA ASN A 7 -15.00 11.31 0.26
C ASN A 7 -15.26 10.19 1.29
N ARG A 8 -15.67 10.51 2.52
CA ARG A 8 -16.08 9.51 3.51
C ARG A 8 -17.30 8.72 3.05
N PHE A 9 -18.30 9.39 2.47
CA PHE A 9 -19.46 8.70 1.91
C PHE A 9 -19.04 7.76 0.77
N VAL A 10 -18.23 8.24 -0.18
CA VAL A 10 -17.68 7.43 -1.27
C VAL A 10 -16.89 6.24 -0.73
N TYR A 11 -16.02 6.46 0.26
CA TYR A 11 -15.24 5.39 0.91
C TYR A 11 -16.13 4.28 1.46
N GLN A 12 -17.19 4.64 2.19
CA GLN A 12 -18.05 3.68 2.86
C GLN A 12 -18.96 2.91 1.91
N GLU A 13 -19.41 3.55 0.82
CA GLU A 13 -20.34 2.95 -0.14
C GLU A 13 -19.67 2.13 -1.24
N ASN A 14 -18.38 2.31 -1.45
CA ASN A 14 -17.63 1.57 -2.47
C ASN A 14 -17.64 0.06 -2.21
N LYS A 15 -17.69 -0.70 -3.31
CA LYS A 15 -17.71 -2.16 -3.31
C LYS A 15 -16.37 -2.71 -3.84
N PRO A 16 -15.92 -3.85 -3.30
CA PRO A 16 -16.66 -4.88 -2.53
C PRO A 16 -16.71 -4.63 -1.01
N TYR A 17 -15.92 -3.73 -0.49
CA TYR A 17 -15.84 -3.29 0.91
C TYR A 17 -15.35 -1.83 0.94
N PRO A 18 -15.44 -1.11 2.07
CA PRO A 18 -15.02 0.28 2.14
C PRO A 18 -13.60 0.49 1.63
N HIS A 19 -13.45 1.32 0.61
CA HIS A 19 -12.17 1.70 0.01
C HIS A 19 -12.30 3.01 -0.77
N ILE A 20 -11.18 3.65 -1.06
CA ILE A 20 -11.10 4.80 -1.95
C ILE A 20 -9.76 4.82 -2.69
N VAL A 21 -9.77 5.42 -3.86
CA VAL A 21 -8.59 5.67 -4.67
C VAL A 21 -8.45 7.19 -4.83
N PHE A 22 -7.27 7.71 -4.53
CA PHE A 22 -6.91 9.10 -4.78
C PHE A 22 -5.82 9.17 -5.82
N GLU A 23 -6.00 10.04 -6.80
CA GLU A 23 -4.97 10.42 -7.76
C GLU A 23 -4.20 11.65 -7.24
N ASP A 24 -2.94 11.78 -7.65
CA ASP A 24 -2.09 12.95 -7.32
C ASP A 24 -2.14 13.33 -5.84
N PHE A 25 -2.02 12.32 -4.98
CA PHE A 25 -2.29 12.47 -3.54
C PHE A 25 -1.25 13.33 -2.83
N LEU A 26 0.02 13.15 -3.17
CA LEU A 26 1.12 13.95 -2.61
C LEU A 26 1.41 15.14 -3.52
N PRO A 27 1.92 16.27 -2.98
CA PRO A 27 2.56 17.28 -3.80
C PRO A 27 3.59 16.63 -4.74
N LEU A 28 3.58 17.01 -6.00
CA LEU A 28 4.35 16.33 -7.05
C LEU A 28 5.86 16.32 -6.79
N ASP A 29 6.40 17.38 -6.23
CA ASP A 29 7.80 17.49 -5.83
C ASP A 29 8.16 16.47 -4.72
N ILE A 30 7.28 16.28 -3.74
CA ILE A 30 7.43 15.30 -2.67
C ILE A 30 7.32 13.88 -3.23
N ALA A 31 6.32 13.60 -4.08
CA ALA A 31 6.17 12.29 -4.71
C ALA A 31 7.42 11.92 -5.54
N ASN A 32 7.95 12.87 -6.31
CA ASN A 32 9.17 12.68 -7.09
C ASN A 32 10.40 12.43 -6.20
N LEU A 33 10.57 13.20 -5.12
CA LEU A 33 11.67 13.02 -4.18
C LEU A 33 11.66 11.60 -3.59
N ILE A 34 10.50 11.15 -3.10
CA ILE A 34 10.33 9.82 -2.51
C ILE A 34 10.59 8.74 -3.56
N SER A 35 10.09 8.90 -4.78
CA SER A 35 10.30 7.96 -5.88
C SER A 35 11.76 7.83 -6.29
N ASN A 36 12.48 8.95 -6.40
CA ASN A 36 13.88 8.98 -6.81
C ASN A 36 14.81 8.39 -5.75
N GLU A 37 14.46 8.53 -4.47
CA GLU A 37 15.21 7.98 -3.35
C GLU A 37 14.63 6.65 -2.83
N TYR A 38 13.74 6.01 -3.60
CA TYR A 38 13.19 4.73 -3.19
C TYR A 38 14.31 3.70 -3.03
N PRO A 39 14.28 2.84 -1.98
CA PRO A 39 15.35 1.88 -1.72
C PRO A 39 15.68 1.02 -2.94
N ASN A 40 16.97 0.85 -3.23
CA ASN A 40 17.43 0.06 -4.37
C ASN A 40 17.80 -1.35 -3.93
N LEU A 41 17.24 -2.36 -4.59
CA LEU A 41 17.54 -3.77 -4.32
C LEU A 41 19.02 -4.13 -4.48
N ASN A 42 19.74 -3.48 -5.40
CA ASN A 42 21.13 -3.81 -5.68
C ASN A 42 22.10 -3.40 -4.55
N ALA A 43 21.72 -2.39 -3.76
CA ALA A 43 22.55 -1.87 -2.68
C ALA A 43 22.27 -2.54 -1.31
N GLU A 44 21.04 -3.04 -1.09
CA GLU A 44 20.56 -3.43 0.24
C GLU A 44 19.71 -4.72 0.24
N THR A 45 19.93 -5.62 -0.70
CA THR A 45 19.14 -6.86 -0.85
C THR A 45 19.09 -7.72 0.42
N GLU A 46 20.11 -7.67 1.25
CA GLU A 46 20.18 -8.43 2.51
C GLU A 46 19.17 -7.96 3.57
N HIS A 47 18.67 -6.71 3.45
CA HIS A 47 17.70 -6.14 4.37
C HIS A 47 16.24 -6.41 3.98
N TYR A 48 16.01 -6.96 2.78
CA TYR A 48 14.68 -7.27 2.28
C TYR A 48 14.28 -8.70 2.62
N LYS A 49 13.06 -8.87 3.09
CA LYS A 49 12.47 -10.19 3.30
C LYS A 49 11.82 -10.67 2.02
N VAL A 50 12.29 -11.81 1.50
CA VAL A 50 11.57 -12.54 0.46
C VAL A 50 10.59 -13.48 1.16
N ARG A 51 9.30 -13.28 0.97
CA ARG A 51 8.28 -14.19 1.53
C ARG A 51 7.93 -15.25 0.49
N ASN A 52 8.21 -16.51 0.81
CA ASN A 52 8.09 -17.66 -0.11
C ASN A 52 6.63 -18.10 -0.35
N HIS A 53 6.38 -18.69 -1.52
CA HIS A 53 5.18 -19.41 -1.99
C HIS A 53 3.91 -18.61 -2.30
N GLU A 54 3.57 -17.57 -1.53
CA GLU A 54 2.44 -16.68 -1.84
C GLU A 54 2.87 -15.43 -2.60
N TYR A 55 4.16 -15.13 -2.56
CA TYR A 55 4.81 -13.96 -3.11
C TYR A 55 5.95 -14.40 -4.02
N VAL A 56 5.93 -13.97 -5.26
CA VAL A 56 7.02 -14.21 -6.22
C VAL A 56 7.66 -12.88 -6.55
N ASP A 57 8.99 -12.83 -6.52
CA ASP A 57 9.80 -11.63 -6.85
C ASP A 57 9.33 -10.34 -6.19
N ARG A 58 8.95 -10.44 -4.91
CA ARG A 58 8.56 -9.32 -4.06
C ARG A 58 9.48 -9.20 -2.86
N TYR A 59 9.87 -7.98 -2.56
CA TYR A 59 10.82 -7.64 -1.53
C TYR A 59 10.21 -6.62 -0.59
N PHE A 60 10.51 -6.74 0.70
CA PHE A 60 9.96 -5.88 1.75
C PHE A 60 11.08 -5.33 2.61
N LEU A 61 11.11 -4.04 2.79
CA LEU A 61 11.96 -3.36 3.76
C LEU A 61 11.06 -2.80 4.86
N GLU A 62 11.05 -3.47 6.03
CA GLU A 62 10.28 -3.07 7.22
C GLU A 62 11.15 -2.34 8.24
N ASP A 63 12.47 -2.52 8.18
CA ASP A 63 13.42 -1.90 9.10
C ASP A 63 13.59 -0.41 8.76
N THR A 64 12.95 0.43 9.56
CA THR A 64 12.98 1.89 9.35
C THR A 64 14.36 2.50 9.48
N THR A 65 15.31 1.83 10.15
CA THR A 65 16.71 2.29 10.27
C THR A 65 17.46 2.19 8.94
N LYS A 66 16.93 1.44 7.98
CA LYS A 66 17.48 1.24 6.64
C LYS A 66 16.76 2.06 5.56
N PHE A 67 15.77 2.83 5.94
CA PHE A 67 15.10 3.74 5.02
C PHE A 67 16.04 4.88 4.58
N THR A 68 15.92 5.28 3.33
CA THR A 68 16.54 6.53 2.86
C THR A 68 15.94 7.73 3.60
N THR A 69 16.59 8.88 3.56
CA THR A 69 16.13 10.06 4.30
C THR A 69 14.71 10.47 3.90
N SER A 70 14.37 10.46 2.61
CA SER A 70 13.02 10.79 2.13
C SER A 70 11.98 9.77 2.59
N ILE A 71 12.28 8.47 2.53
CA ILE A 71 11.39 7.41 3.02
C ILE A 71 11.23 7.48 4.53
N GLN A 72 12.29 7.82 5.27
CA GLN A 72 12.21 8.02 6.71
C GLN A 72 11.28 9.20 7.07
N LEU A 73 11.43 10.33 6.40
CA LEU A 73 10.55 11.49 6.61
C LEU A 73 9.11 11.17 6.21
N PHE A 74 8.92 10.47 5.10
CA PHE A 74 7.62 10.03 4.64
C PHE A 74 6.97 9.04 5.64
N SER A 75 7.71 8.06 6.13
CA SER A 75 7.23 7.10 7.13
C SER A 75 6.79 7.78 8.43
N ASN A 76 7.50 8.82 8.85
CA ASN A 76 7.10 9.64 10.00
C ASN A 76 5.83 10.45 9.70
N ALA A 77 5.70 11.00 8.50
CA ALA A 77 4.52 11.76 8.10
C ALA A 77 3.26 10.90 8.09
N VAL A 78 3.31 9.68 7.52
CA VAL A 78 2.15 8.76 7.49
C VAL A 78 1.81 8.20 8.88
N ASN A 79 2.75 8.18 9.81
CA ASN A 79 2.50 7.84 11.21
C ASN A 79 2.16 9.06 12.09
N SER A 80 2.08 10.26 11.51
CA SER A 80 1.79 11.48 12.27
C SER A 80 0.33 11.55 12.73
N ARG A 81 0.08 12.28 13.82
CA ARG A 81 -1.28 12.54 14.31
C ARG A 81 -2.17 13.19 13.23
N SER A 82 -1.62 14.05 12.39
CA SER A 82 -2.36 14.71 11.32
C SER A 82 -2.87 13.70 10.29
N PHE A 83 -2.03 12.75 9.89
CA PHE A 83 -2.42 11.70 8.95
C PHE A 83 -3.43 10.73 9.58
N LEU A 84 -3.25 10.36 10.85
CA LEU A 84 -4.23 9.54 11.58
C LEU A 84 -5.60 10.23 11.66
N LEU A 85 -5.65 11.54 11.96
CA LEU A 85 -6.90 12.31 11.95
C LEU A 85 -7.56 12.35 10.57
N PHE A 86 -6.77 12.46 9.50
CA PHE A 86 -7.26 12.34 8.13
C PHE A 86 -7.93 10.96 7.92
N LEU A 87 -7.24 9.87 8.27
CA LEU A 87 -7.78 8.52 8.15
C LEU A 87 -9.03 8.31 9.01
N GLU A 88 -9.02 8.76 10.26
CA GLU A 88 -10.19 8.66 11.15
C GLU A 88 -11.41 9.40 10.59
N THR A 89 -11.18 10.56 9.99
CA THR A 89 -12.24 11.36 9.38
C THR A 89 -12.78 10.70 8.12
N LEU A 90 -11.90 10.22 7.25
CA LEU A 90 -12.23 9.56 6.00
C LEU A 90 -12.95 8.22 6.23
N THR A 91 -12.36 7.36 7.04
CA THR A 91 -12.86 5.99 7.23
C THR A 91 -14.02 5.90 8.23
N GLY A 92 -14.10 6.87 9.15
CA GLY A 92 -15.01 6.81 10.30
C GLY A 92 -14.53 5.90 11.42
N ILE A 93 -13.39 5.23 11.27
CA ILE A 93 -12.77 4.41 12.30
C ILE A 93 -12.11 5.34 13.30
N LYS A 94 -12.36 5.15 14.59
CA LYS A 94 -11.84 6.01 15.66
C LYS A 94 -10.63 5.40 16.33
N SER A 95 -9.81 6.27 16.92
CA SER A 95 -8.64 5.89 17.74
C SER A 95 -7.64 5.02 16.97
N LEU A 96 -7.38 5.38 15.70
CA LEU A 96 -6.32 4.76 14.93
C LEU A 96 -4.96 5.09 15.55
N LEU A 97 -4.11 4.08 15.61
CA LEU A 97 -2.75 4.17 16.13
C LEU A 97 -1.73 3.91 15.01
N PRO A 98 -0.55 4.55 15.07
CA PRO A 98 0.49 4.30 14.09
C PRO A 98 1.13 2.93 14.29
N ASP A 99 1.63 2.32 13.20
CA ASP A 99 2.54 1.17 13.29
C ASP A 99 3.99 1.62 12.96
N PRO A 100 4.83 1.89 13.97
CA PRO A 100 6.20 2.34 13.75
C PRO A 100 7.12 1.21 13.24
N TYR A 101 6.64 -0.03 13.23
CA TYR A 101 7.40 -1.19 12.78
C TYR A 101 7.09 -1.62 11.34
N PHE A 102 6.07 -1.04 10.73
CA PHE A 102 5.60 -1.40 9.38
C PHE A 102 5.55 -2.90 9.11
N MET A 103 5.15 -3.69 10.12
CA MET A 103 5.15 -5.16 10.02
C MET A 103 4.22 -5.63 8.89
N GLY A 104 4.78 -6.32 7.89
CA GLY A 104 4.05 -6.73 6.68
C GLY A 104 3.82 -5.61 5.65
N GLY A 105 4.36 -4.42 5.90
CA GLY A 105 4.29 -3.24 5.04
C GLY A 105 5.66 -2.62 4.81
N GLY A 106 5.76 -1.28 4.94
CA GLY A 106 6.97 -0.51 4.67
C GLY A 106 7.22 -0.33 3.18
N ALA A 107 8.50 -0.24 2.79
CA ALA A 107 8.88 -0.10 1.38
C ALA A 107 8.85 -1.46 0.69
N MET A 108 7.98 -1.61 -0.30
CA MET A 108 7.81 -2.84 -1.07
C MET A 108 8.25 -2.65 -2.52
N ILE A 109 8.95 -3.64 -3.05
CA ILE A 109 9.42 -3.67 -4.43
C ILE A 109 8.95 -4.97 -5.07
N THR A 110 8.37 -4.88 -6.26
CA THR A 110 8.01 -6.04 -7.09
C THR A 110 8.75 -5.96 -8.41
N LYS A 111 9.52 -7.00 -8.74
CA LYS A 111 10.25 -7.13 -10.02
C LYS A 111 9.34 -7.65 -11.13
N GLN A 112 9.84 -7.63 -12.37
CA GLN A 112 9.21 -8.30 -13.51
C GLN A 112 8.85 -9.75 -13.14
N GLY A 113 7.64 -10.20 -13.47
CA GLY A 113 7.11 -11.53 -13.12
C GLY A 113 6.54 -11.62 -11.71
N GLY A 114 6.83 -10.65 -10.86
CA GLY A 114 6.37 -10.65 -9.48
C GLY A 114 4.85 -10.53 -9.34
N HIS A 115 4.28 -11.25 -8.39
CA HIS A 115 2.85 -11.26 -8.10
C HIS A 115 2.57 -11.55 -6.63
N LEU A 116 1.31 -11.39 -6.25
CA LEU A 116 0.78 -11.69 -4.92
C LEU A 116 -0.60 -12.29 -5.08
N ASN A 117 -0.77 -13.53 -4.66
CA ASN A 117 -2.06 -14.21 -4.73
C ASN A 117 -3.16 -13.47 -3.96
N ILE A 118 -4.42 -13.74 -4.30
CA ILE A 118 -5.56 -13.19 -3.59
C ILE A 118 -5.58 -13.73 -2.16
N HIS A 119 -5.63 -12.83 -1.20
CA HIS A 119 -5.56 -13.12 0.23
C HIS A 119 -6.36 -12.10 1.03
N VAL A 120 -6.44 -12.32 2.30
CA VAL A 120 -6.79 -11.29 3.31
C VAL A 120 -5.57 -11.01 4.16
N ASP A 121 -5.37 -9.75 4.53
CA ASP A 121 -4.31 -9.40 5.46
C ASP A 121 -4.57 -10.01 6.83
N PHE A 122 -3.49 -10.33 7.57
CA PHE A 122 -3.67 -10.67 8.97
C PHE A 122 -4.15 -9.45 9.74
N ASN A 123 -5.24 -9.63 10.48
CA ASN A 123 -5.93 -8.53 11.18
C ASN A 123 -5.34 -8.22 12.56
N TRP A 124 -4.63 -9.15 13.17
CA TRP A 124 -4.04 -9.00 14.50
C TRP A 124 -2.53 -8.79 14.42
N ASN A 125 -2.06 -7.64 14.87
CA ASN A 125 -0.64 -7.35 15.02
C ASN A 125 -0.17 -7.85 16.38
N GLN A 126 0.51 -9.00 16.41
CA GLN A 126 0.94 -9.63 17.66
C GLN A 126 1.99 -8.81 18.43
N LYS A 127 2.83 -8.05 17.73
CA LYS A 127 3.88 -7.24 18.36
C LYS A 127 3.28 -6.03 19.09
N LEU A 128 2.30 -5.38 18.47
CA LEU A 128 1.62 -4.21 19.05
C LEU A 128 0.42 -4.58 19.91
N GLN A 129 -0.09 -5.81 19.83
CA GLN A 129 -1.34 -6.25 20.45
C GLN A 129 -2.54 -5.40 20.00
N LEU A 130 -2.60 -5.09 18.70
CA LEU A 130 -3.60 -4.23 18.08
C LEU A 130 -4.25 -4.89 16.87
N TRP A 131 -5.51 -4.54 16.64
CA TRP A 131 -6.24 -4.92 15.44
C TRP A 131 -5.94 -3.96 14.29
N ARG A 132 -5.54 -4.51 13.14
CA ARG A 132 -5.47 -3.74 11.89
C ARG A 132 -6.88 -3.45 11.39
N ARG A 133 -7.12 -2.20 11.05
CA ARG A 133 -8.41 -1.72 10.59
C ARG A 133 -8.37 -1.13 9.20
N CYS A 134 -7.20 -0.65 8.79
CA CYS A 134 -7.03 0.07 7.55
C CYS A 134 -5.65 -0.22 6.94
N ASN A 135 -5.62 -0.42 5.62
CA ASN A 135 -4.38 -0.49 4.83
C ASN A 135 -4.34 0.71 3.87
N VAL A 136 -3.19 1.33 3.77
CA VAL A 136 -2.91 2.44 2.86
C VAL A 136 -1.74 2.07 1.96
N LEU A 137 -1.97 2.08 0.65
CA LEU A 137 -0.97 1.76 -0.38
C LEU A 137 -0.64 3.01 -1.17
N PHE A 138 0.61 3.45 -1.13
CA PHE A 138 1.14 4.55 -1.95
C PHE A 138 1.92 3.97 -3.12
N TYR A 139 1.49 4.24 -4.35
CA TYR A 139 2.18 3.82 -5.56
C TYR A 139 3.18 4.88 -6.01
N LEU A 140 4.45 4.50 -6.09
CA LEU A 140 5.58 5.42 -6.19
C LEU A 140 6.49 5.17 -7.39
N THR A 141 6.06 4.34 -8.35
CA THR A 141 6.81 4.12 -9.59
C THR A 141 6.40 5.14 -10.63
N GLN A 142 7.32 6.03 -11.00
CA GLN A 142 7.10 6.97 -12.10
C GLN A 142 6.88 6.23 -13.43
N ASN A 143 6.05 6.82 -14.30
CA ASN A 143 5.79 6.32 -15.66
C ASN A 143 5.29 4.87 -15.73
N TRP A 144 4.62 4.37 -14.67
CA TRP A 144 3.98 3.05 -14.73
C TRP A 144 2.91 3.05 -15.81
N LYS A 145 2.91 2.03 -16.65
CA LYS A 145 1.99 1.88 -17.77
C LYS A 145 0.99 0.74 -17.51
N GLU A 146 -0.19 0.84 -18.08
CA GLU A 146 -1.23 -0.19 -17.94
C GLU A 146 -0.78 -1.55 -18.47
N GLU A 147 -0.01 -1.58 -19.57
CA GLU A 147 0.54 -2.79 -20.15
C GLU A 147 1.52 -3.53 -19.21
N TYR A 148 2.07 -2.85 -18.21
CA TYR A 148 2.96 -3.48 -17.22
C TYR A 148 2.22 -4.34 -16.19
N LYS A 149 0.86 -4.32 -16.21
CA LYS A 149 0.03 -5.08 -15.27
C LYS A 149 0.36 -4.76 -13.80
N GLY A 150 0.29 -5.76 -12.93
CA GLY A 150 0.58 -5.54 -11.51
C GLY A 150 -0.51 -4.75 -10.78
N ASN A 151 -1.74 -4.77 -11.30
CA ASN A 151 -2.88 -4.07 -10.72
C ASN A 151 -3.22 -4.65 -9.35
N LEU A 152 -3.71 -3.78 -8.46
CA LEU A 152 -4.38 -4.22 -7.25
C LEU A 152 -5.79 -4.66 -7.60
N GLU A 153 -6.11 -5.89 -7.30
CA GLU A 153 -7.47 -6.40 -7.44
C GLU A 153 -8.17 -6.46 -6.07
N LEU A 154 -9.38 -5.90 -5.99
CA LEU A 154 -10.26 -6.06 -4.83
C LEU A 154 -11.37 -7.06 -5.22
N TRP A 155 -11.56 -8.07 -4.37
CA TRP A 155 -12.45 -9.18 -4.64
C TRP A 155 -13.68 -9.17 -3.73
N SER A 156 -14.72 -9.85 -4.15
CA SER A 156 -15.93 -10.04 -3.33
C SER A 156 -15.60 -10.63 -1.96
N LYS A 157 -16.45 -10.38 -0.97
CA LYS A 157 -16.24 -10.81 0.43
C LYS A 157 -16.13 -12.33 0.61
N ASP A 158 -16.52 -13.12 -0.37
CA ASP A 158 -16.34 -14.58 -0.42
C ASP A 158 -15.09 -15.02 -1.22
N GLY A 159 -14.31 -14.06 -1.72
CA GLY A 159 -13.08 -14.31 -2.48
C GLY A 159 -13.26 -14.90 -3.87
N LYS A 160 -14.50 -14.90 -4.43
CA LYS A 160 -14.79 -15.62 -5.68
C LYS A 160 -14.79 -14.75 -6.93
N LYS A 161 -15.04 -13.45 -6.80
CA LYS A 161 -15.22 -12.55 -7.94
C LYS A 161 -14.37 -11.29 -7.77
N LYS A 162 -13.59 -10.95 -8.79
CA LYS A 162 -12.95 -9.64 -8.90
C LYS A 162 -14.03 -8.56 -9.08
N VAL A 163 -13.95 -7.49 -8.29
CA VAL A 163 -14.89 -6.36 -8.30
C VAL A 163 -14.21 -5.08 -8.75
N GLN A 164 -12.95 -4.86 -8.33
CA GLN A 164 -12.16 -3.70 -8.73
C GLN A 164 -10.82 -4.16 -9.30
N ASP A 165 -10.30 -3.36 -10.22
CA ASP A 165 -9.01 -3.55 -10.88
C ASP A 165 -8.30 -2.19 -10.93
N ILE A 166 -7.32 -1.98 -10.06
CA ILE A 166 -6.71 -0.68 -9.82
C ILE A 166 -5.27 -0.67 -10.32
N ILE A 167 -5.01 0.09 -11.37
CA ILE A 167 -3.66 0.26 -11.94
C ILE A 167 -2.78 1.01 -10.93
N PRO A 168 -1.54 0.58 -10.65
CA PRO A 168 -0.66 1.22 -9.68
C PRO A 168 0.05 2.45 -10.28
N LEU A 169 -0.71 3.46 -10.72
CA LEU A 169 -0.16 4.69 -11.30
C LEU A 169 0.63 5.48 -10.26
N PHE A 170 1.62 6.23 -10.73
CA PHE A 170 2.45 7.09 -9.88
C PHE A 170 1.60 8.10 -9.10
N ASN A 171 1.93 8.29 -7.83
CA ASN A 171 1.25 9.20 -6.90
C ASN A 171 -0.24 8.87 -6.63
N ARG A 172 -0.66 7.65 -6.98
CA ARG A 172 -1.96 7.09 -6.60
C ARG A 172 -1.90 6.51 -5.20
N VAL A 173 -2.95 6.73 -4.41
CA VAL A 173 -3.12 6.12 -3.09
C VAL A 173 -4.40 5.32 -3.04
N VAL A 174 -4.33 4.12 -2.51
CA VAL A 174 -5.50 3.28 -2.22
C VAL A 174 -5.60 3.06 -0.73
N ILE A 175 -6.78 3.36 -0.18
CA ILE A 175 -7.09 3.15 1.24
C ILE A 175 -8.26 2.19 1.33
N PHE A 176 -8.14 1.12 2.11
CA PHE A 176 -9.22 0.14 2.27
C PHE A 176 -9.26 -0.47 3.67
N ASN A 177 -10.47 -0.90 4.07
CA ASN A 177 -10.67 -1.60 5.34
C ASN A 177 -10.00 -2.97 5.33
N THR A 178 -9.27 -3.27 6.42
CA THR A 178 -8.67 -4.59 6.68
C THR A 178 -9.63 -5.40 7.56
N THR A 179 -10.19 -6.47 6.99
CA THR A 179 -11.11 -7.40 7.65
C THR A 179 -10.85 -8.82 7.20
N SER A 180 -11.45 -9.81 7.85
CA SER A 180 -11.39 -11.23 7.44
C SER A 180 -12.05 -11.52 6.09
N THR A 181 -12.66 -10.53 5.45
CA THR A 181 -13.34 -10.65 4.15
C THR A 181 -12.87 -9.63 3.13
N SER A 182 -11.82 -8.86 3.41
CA SER A 182 -11.22 -7.89 2.49
C SER A 182 -10.23 -8.59 1.56
N TYR A 183 -10.73 -9.48 0.70
CA TYR A 183 -9.90 -10.21 -0.26
C TYR A 183 -9.32 -9.27 -1.30
N HIS A 184 -8.01 -9.29 -1.44
CA HIS A 184 -7.28 -8.47 -2.39
C HIS A 184 -5.95 -9.13 -2.78
N GLY A 185 -5.30 -8.60 -3.80
CA GLY A 185 -4.00 -9.08 -4.25
C GLY A 185 -3.56 -8.44 -5.54
N GLN A 186 -2.51 -8.99 -6.11
CA GLN A 186 -1.98 -8.66 -7.43
C GLN A 186 -1.65 -9.98 -8.14
N PRO A 187 -2.67 -10.78 -8.50
CA PRO A 187 -2.44 -12.15 -9.01
C PRO A 187 -1.81 -12.16 -10.40
N SER A 188 -2.01 -11.10 -11.18
CA SER A 188 -1.37 -10.96 -12.49
C SER A 188 0.09 -10.56 -12.32
N PRO A 189 1.05 -11.34 -12.83
CA PRO A 189 2.46 -10.99 -12.81
C PRO A 189 2.72 -9.65 -13.48
N THR A 190 3.69 -8.89 -12.95
CA THR A 190 4.15 -7.66 -13.60
C THR A 190 4.84 -7.98 -14.93
N LEU A 191 4.55 -7.20 -15.96
CA LEU A 191 5.12 -7.31 -17.31
C LEU A 191 6.03 -6.11 -17.65
N CYS A 192 6.45 -5.35 -16.64
CA CYS A 192 7.36 -4.22 -16.81
C CYS A 192 8.74 -4.69 -17.32
N PRO A 193 9.52 -3.81 -17.95
CA PRO A 193 10.93 -4.08 -18.29
C PRO A 193 11.72 -4.50 -17.04
N LYS A 194 12.83 -5.24 -17.23
CA LYS A 194 13.66 -5.77 -16.12
C LYS A 194 14.28 -4.70 -15.23
N ASP A 195 14.51 -3.52 -15.80
CA ASP A 195 15.05 -2.34 -15.12
C ASP A 195 13.98 -1.47 -14.45
N VAL A 196 12.70 -1.78 -14.65
CA VAL A 196 11.57 -1.11 -14.01
C VAL A 196 11.04 -1.96 -12.86
N MET A 197 10.89 -1.36 -11.69
CA MET A 197 10.35 -2.02 -10.50
C MET A 197 9.09 -1.32 -10.03
N ARG A 198 8.13 -2.11 -9.55
CA ARG A 198 6.90 -1.58 -8.95
C ARG A 198 7.16 -1.24 -7.48
N HIS A 199 7.22 0.04 -7.17
CA HIS A 199 7.43 0.58 -5.83
C HIS A 199 6.09 0.87 -5.15
N VAL A 200 5.90 0.34 -3.96
CA VAL A 200 4.72 0.57 -3.13
C VAL A 200 5.15 0.77 -1.69
N PHE A 201 4.74 1.87 -1.07
CA PHE A 201 4.83 2.02 0.37
C PHE A 201 3.50 1.64 1.01
N SER A 202 3.51 0.69 1.94
CA SER A 202 2.31 0.19 2.61
C SER A 202 2.35 0.50 4.10
N ALA A 203 1.25 1.03 4.62
CA ALA A 203 1.09 1.30 6.05
C ALA A 203 -0.25 0.74 6.55
N PHE A 204 -0.22 0.13 7.74
CA PHE A 204 -1.39 -0.41 8.42
C PHE A 204 -1.72 0.40 9.68
N TYR A 205 -3.02 0.50 9.98
CA TYR A 205 -3.54 1.22 11.14
C TYR A 205 -4.64 0.43 11.84
#